data_1c768fb58d9bcadbb929996a2b351bb0
#
_entry.id   1c768fb58d9bcadbb929996a2b351bb0
#
_cell.length_a   1.000
_cell.length_b   1.000
_cell.length_c   1.000
_cell.angle_alpha   90.00
_cell.angle_beta   90.00
_cell.angle_gamma   90.00
#
_symmetry.space_group_name_H-M   'P 1'
#
loop_
_entity.id
_entity.type
_entity.pdbx_description
1 polymer ?
#
loop_
_entity_poly.entity_id
_entity_poly.type
_entity_poly.pdbx_seq_one_letter_code
_entity_poly.pdbx_strand_id
1 'polypeptide(L)'
;DRSPSRGLGDVYKRQVPNGSEKECAFSCCGYGTCVKACAFDAIHIVNGVAVVDKEKCVACGACMKACPKHIIDLVPYKKKHNVACQNHLKGKAVKDACATGCIACGMCERNCPFDGIHIVNDLAVMNENCKDCGICAQKCPTGAITGKRPVVKKPAAPKAAETAPAAPKTAEAEDPKPEA
;
A
#
# COMPACT_ATOMS: atom_id res chain seq x y z
N ASP A 1 24.64 3.41 -39.11
CA ASP A 1 23.59 4.11 -38.37
C ASP A 1 23.36 3.42 -37.05
N ARG A 2 24.01 3.92 -36.00
CA ARG A 2 23.93 3.30 -34.67
C ARG A 2 22.90 4.06 -33.84
N SER A 3 21.69 3.52 -33.78
CA SER A 3 20.70 3.97 -32.82
C SER A 3 21.26 3.84 -31.41
N PRO A 4 21.17 4.89 -30.57
CA PRO A 4 21.58 4.78 -29.19
C PRO A 4 20.76 3.71 -28.50
N SER A 5 21.44 2.77 -27.87
CA SER A 5 20.83 1.71 -27.06
C SER A 5 19.89 2.34 -26.04
N ARG A 6 18.60 2.16 -26.24
CA ARG A 6 17.59 2.47 -25.21
C ARG A 6 17.95 1.68 -23.99
N GLY A 7 18.29 2.38 -22.91
CA GLY A 7 18.75 1.74 -21.70
C GLY A 7 17.74 0.72 -21.16
N LEU A 8 18.23 -0.35 -20.59
CA LEU A 8 17.46 -1.44 -19.96
C LEU A 8 16.33 -0.95 -19.03
N GLY A 9 16.45 0.28 -18.49
CA GLY A 9 15.43 0.92 -17.68
C GLY A 9 14.12 1.25 -18.40
N ASP A 10 14.15 1.54 -19.71
CA ASP A 10 12.94 1.85 -20.47
C ASP A 10 12.15 0.59 -20.86
N VAL A 11 12.84 -0.52 -21.06
CA VAL A 11 12.22 -1.83 -21.32
C VAL A 11 11.48 -2.32 -20.07
N TYR A 12 12.09 -2.15 -18.89
CA TYR A 12 11.48 -2.55 -17.61
C TYR A 12 10.24 -1.72 -17.27
N LYS A 13 10.26 -0.42 -17.49
CA LYS A 13 9.09 0.47 -17.30
C LYS A 13 7.90 0.11 -18.16
N ARG A 14 8.12 -0.49 -19.33
CA ARG A 14 7.03 -0.96 -20.21
C ARG A 14 6.44 -2.29 -19.79
N GLN A 15 7.17 -3.10 -19.02
CA GLN A 15 6.75 -4.44 -18.64
C GLN A 15 5.91 -4.48 -17.35
N VAL A 16 5.95 -3.43 -16.53
CA VAL A 16 5.19 -3.35 -15.29
C VAL A 16 4.04 -2.35 -15.46
N PRO A 17 2.80 -2.82 -15.66
CA PRO A 17 1.65 -1.93 -15.73
C PRO A 17 1.59 -1.02 -14.49
N ASN A 18 1.39 0.28 -14.73
CA ASN A 18 1.31 1.28 -13.67
C ASN A 18 2.56 1.43 -12.76
N GLY A 19 3.72 0.90 -13.18
CA GLY A 19 4.97 1.01 -12.42
C GLY A 19 4.99 0.25 -11.09
N SER A 20 4.12 -0.76 -10.92
CA SER A 20 4.13 -1.65 -9.77
C SER A 20 3.55 -3.02 -10.15
N GLU A 21 3.98 -4.07 -9.45
CA GLU A 21 3.46 -5.44 -9.62
C GLU A 21 2.00 -5.59 -9.11
N LYS A 22 1.45 -4.56 -8.50
CA LYS A 22 0.10 -4.58 -7.94
C LYS A 22 -0.91 -4.12 -8.98
N GLU A 23 -2.06 -4.78 -9.04
CA GLU A 23 -3.15 -4.46 -9.97
C GLU A 23 -3.72 -3.05 -9.77
N CYS A 24 -3.71 -2.54 -8.54
CA CYS A 24 -4.19 -1.20 -8.23
C CYS A 24 -3.17 -0.13 -8.65
N ALA A 25 -3.53 0.72 -9.61
CA ALA A 25 -2.72 1.83 -10.10
C ALA A 25 -2.32 2.84 -9.00
N PHE A 26 -3.15 2.96 -7.96
CA PHE A 26 -2.95 3.87 -6.83
C PHE A 26 -2.28 3.20 -5.63
N SER A 27 -1.72 2.01 -5.79
CA SER A 27 -1.02 1.30 -4.72
C SER A 27 0.41 1.75 -4.54
N CYS A 28 0.96 1.53 -3.34
CA CYS A 28 2.37 1.74 -3.05
C CYS A 28 3.24 0.78 -3.88
N CYS A 29 4.25 1.30 -4.58
CA CYS A 29 5.19 0.49 -5.37
C CYS A 29 6.25 -0.21 -4.52
N GLY A 30 6.45 0.20 -3.26
CA GLY A 30 7.44 -0.41 -2.37
C GLY A 30 8.90 -0.03 -2.67
N TYR A 31 9.17 0.93 -3.55
CA TYR A 31 10.55 1.29 -3.98
C TYR A 31 11.39 2.02 -2.91
N GLY A 32 10.79 2.40 -1.78
CA GLY A 32 11.52 3.00 -0.66
C GLY A 32 12.02 4.43 -0.90
N THR A 33 11.54 5.16 -1.92
CA THR A 33 11.90 6.58 -2.14
C THR A 33 11.52 7.45 -0.95
N CYS A 34 10.36 7.17 -0.33
CA CYS A 34 9.91 7.85 0.88
C CYS A 34 10.78 7.52 2.11
N VAL A 35 11.33 6.31 2.20
CA VAL A 35 12.27 5.90 3.25
C VAL A 35 13.56 6.71 3.14
N LYS A 36 14.13 6.78 1.92
CA LYS A 36 15.36 7.56 1.66
C LYS A 36 15.19 9.06 1.93
N ALA A 37 13.99 9.59 1.73
CA ALA A 37 13.67 11.00 1.98
C ALA A 37 13.38 11.32 3.45
N CYS A 38 13.21 10.30 4.30
CA CYS A 38 12.89 10.49 5.71
C CYS A 38 14.16 10.64 6.55
N ALA A 39 14.44 11.86 7.04
CA ALA A 39 15.58 12.13 7.90
C ALA A 39 15.42 11.58 9.35
N PHE A 40 14.21 11.15 9.71
CA PHE A 40 13.86 10.74 11.08
C PHE A 40 13.73 9.24 11.25
N ASP A 41 14.05 8.46 10.20
CA ASP A 41 13.88 7.00 10.20
C ASP A 41 12.48 6.54 10.65
N ALA A 42 11.47 7.30 10.26
CA ALA A 42 10.08 7.08 10.63
C ALA A 42 9.29 6.25 9.62
N ILE A 43 9.90 5.82 8.50
CA ILE A 43 9.20 5.10 7.42
C ILE A 43 9.99 3.85 7.05
N HIS A 44 9.30 2.72 7.03
CA HIS A 44 9.88 1.43 6.65
C HIS A 44 9.02 0.74 5.58
N ILE A 45 9.63 -0.11 4.75
CA ILE A 45 8.89 -0.95 3.80
C ILE A 45 8.60 -2.29 4.47
N VAL A 46 7.34 -2.58 4.67
CA VAL A 46 6.85 -3.85 5.23
C VAL A 46 5.91 -4.50 4.22
N ASN A 47 6.23 -5.72 3.79
CA ASN A 47 5.43 -6.45 2.79
C ASN A 47 5.17 -5.63 1.51
N GLY A 48 6.18 -4.89 1.03
CA GLY A 48 6.08 -4.06 -0.18
C GLY A 48 5.20 -2.82 -0.04
N VAL A 49 4.91 -2.36 1.19
CA VAL A 49 4.14 -1.16 1.49
C VAL A 49 4.90 -0.28 2.48
N ALA A 50 4.89 1.04 2.25
CA ALA A 50 5.46 2.00 3.20
C ALA A 50 4.57 2.08 4.45
N VAL A 51 5.18 1.85 5.61
CA VAL A 51 4.55 1.96 6.93
C VAL A 51 5.24 3.08 7.69
N VAL A 52 4.46 3.99 8.25
CA VAL A 52 4.95 5.14 9.01
C VAL A 52 4.86 4.84 10.50
N ASP A 53 5.99 5.00 11.19
CA ASP A 53 6.04 5.01 12.66
C ASP A 53 5.57 6.37 13.16
N LYS A 54 4.43 6.39 13.85
CA LYS A 54 3.80 7.63 14.34
C LYS A 54 4.60 8.30 15.45
N GLU A 55 5.34 7.52 16.23
CA GLU A 55 6.12 8.05 17.37
C GLU A 55 7.36 8.81 16.89
N LYS A 56 7.97 8.37 15.78
CA LYS A 56 9.14 9.00 15.18
C LYS A 56 8.79 10.09 14.16
N CYS A 57 7.56 10.10 13.64
CA CYS A 57 7.17 10.99 12.56
C CYS A 57 6.89 12.41 13.05
N VAL A 58 7.64 13.38 12.52
CA VAL A 58 7.48 14.81 12.82
C VAL A 58 6.61 15.56 11.81
N ALA A 59 5.92 14.85 10.91
CA ALA A 59 5.03 15.43 9.89
C ALA A 59 5.69 16.47 8.96
N CYS A 60 6.97 16.34 8.64
CA CYS A 60 7.72 17.30 7.82
C CYS A 60 7.32 17.32 6.32
N GLY A 61 6.57 16.32 5.83
CA GLY A 61 6.07 16.24 4.46
C GLY A 61 7.09 15.83 3.39
N ALA A 62 8.35 15.54 3.74
CA ALA A 62 9.38 15.14 2.76
C ALA A 62 9.01 13.87 1.98
N CYS A 63 8.39 12.88 2.65
CA CYS A 63 7.92 11.64 2.05
C CYS A 63 6.79 11.85 1.03
N MET A 64 5.92 12.85 1.23
CA MET A 64 4.85 13.20 0.29
C MET A 64 5.44 13.67 -1.05
N LYS A 65 6.44 14.57 -0.99
CA LYS A 65 7.14 15.09 -2.17
C LYS A 65 7.95 14.02 -2.90
N ALA A 66 8.54 13.09 -2.15
CA ALA A 66 9.35 11.99 -2.70
C ALA A 66 8.53 10.83 -3.26
N CYS A 67 7.23 10.75 -2.98
CA CYS A 67 6.38 9.65 -3.45
C CYS A 67 6.03 9.82 -4.93
N PRO A 68 6.45 8.90 -5.83
CA PRO A 68 6.16 9.03 -7.26
C PRO A 68 4.68 8.83 -7.60
N LYS A 69 3.90 8.24 -6.69
CA LYS A 69 2.45 8.03 -6.84
C LYS A 69 1.62 9.06 -6.09
N HIS A 70 2.23 9.95 -5.32
CA HIS A 70 1.54 10.98 -4.50
C HIS A 70 0.42 10.42 -3.62
N ILE A 71 0.64 9.25 -3.00
CA ILE A 71 -0.36 8.53 -2.18
C ILE A 71 -0.16 8.73 -0.68
N ILE A 72 0.77 9.57 -0.28
CA ILE A 72 1.05 9.85 1.13
C ILE A 72 0.46 11.21 1.48
N ASP A 73 -0.45 11.23 2.45
CA ASP A 73 -1.09 12.43 2.95
C ASP A 73 -0.81 12.66 4.44
N LEU A 74 -0.82 13.93 4.84
CA LEU A 74 -0.74 14.32 6.24
C LEU A 74 -2.14 14.24 6.87
N VAL A 75 -2.23 13.51 7.96
CA VAL A 75 -3.47 13.41 8.75
C VAL A 75 -3.20 13.88 10.18
N PRO A 76 -4.16 14.50 10.88
CA PRO A 76 -4.00 14.90 12.27
C PRO A 76 -3.65 13.68 13.16
N TYR A 77 -2.61 13.78 13.97
CA TYR A 77 -2.11 12.70 14.83
C TYR A 77 -3.21 12.10 15.73
N LYS A 78 -4.09 12.94 16.23
CA LYS A 78 -5.18 12.54 17.15
C LYS A 78 -6.28 11.72 16.46
N LYS A 79 -6.43 11.80 15.13
CA LYS A 79 -7.48 11.07 14.41
C LYS A 79 -7.14 9.58 14.30
N LYS A 80 -8.08 8.74 14.76
CA LYS A 80 -7.98 7.27 14.72
C LYS A 80 -8.54 6.68 13.45
N HIS A 81 -9.50 7.38 12.82
CA HIS A 81 -10.20 6.93 11.63
C HIS A 81 -9.80 7.81 10.45
N ASN A 82 -9.20 7.19 9.43
CA ASN A 82 -8.78 7.87 8.20
C ASN A 82 -9.12 7.00 7.00
N VAL A 83 -9.34 7.60 5.84
CA VAL A 83 -9.50 6.86 4.58
C VAL A 83 -8.11 6.40 4.11
N ALA A 84 -7.90 5.09 4.06
CA ALA A 84 -6.62 4.49 3.66
C ALA A 84 -6.65 4.03 2.19
N CYS A 85 -7.20 4.86 1.32
CA CYS A 85 -7.34 4.60 -0.10
C CYS A 85 -7.19 5.89 -0.88
N GLN A 86 -6.51 5.83 -2.04
CA GLN A 86 -6.35 6.92 -2.99
C GLN A 86 -6.86 6.53 -4.39
N ASN A 87 -7.71 5.51 -4.47
CA ASN A 87 -8.22 5.00 -5.73
C ASN A 87 -9.49 5.77 -6.13
N HIS A 88 -9.48 6.36 -7.32
CA HIS A 88 -10.59 7.10 -7.92
C HIS A 88 -11.44 6.26 -8.90
N LEU A 89 -11.26 4.94 -8.91
CA LEU A 89 -12.12 4.03 -9.65
C LEU A 89 -13.38 3.70 -8.82
N LYS A 90 -14.42 3.19 -9.49
CA LYS A 90 -15.73 2.94 -8.88
C LYS A 90 -16.14 1.46 -8.94
N GLY A 91 -16.84 1.02 -7.92
CA GLY A 91 -17.59 -0.23 -7.93
C GLY A 91 -16.75 -1.48 -8.16
N LYS A 92 -17.04 -2.23 -9.24
CA LYS A 92 -16.42 -3.52 -9.55
C LYS A 92 -14.94 -3.41 -9.84
N ALA A 93 -14.52 -2.42 -10.63
CA ALA A 93 -13.11 -2.23 -10.99
C ALA A 93 -12.18 -2.10 -9.77
N VAL A 94 -12.67 -1.48 -8.68
CA VAL A 94 -11.92 -1.42 -7.42
C VAL A 94 -11.87 -2.77 -6.73
N LYS A 95 -12.99 -3.51 -6.70
CA LYS A 95 -13.04 -4.82 -6.02
C LYS A 95 -12.15 -5.85 -6.68
N ASP A 96 -12.05 -5.82 -8.00
CA ASP A 96 -11.19 -6.72 -8.77
C ASP A 96 -9.71 -6.43 -8.47
N ALA A 97 -9.32 -5.14 -8.38
CA ALA A 97 -7.94 -4.72 -8.10
C ALA A 97 -7.55 -4.70 -6.61
N CYS A 98 -8.51 -4.53 -5.68
CA CYS A 98 -8.21 -4.38 -4.26
C CYS A 98 -9.37 -4.80 -3.36
N ALA A 99 -9.15 -5.76 -2.47
CA ALA A 99 -10.15 -6.23 -1.53
C ALA A 99 -10.60 -5.19 -0.48
N THR A 100 -9.75 -4.17 -0.22
CA THR A 100 -10.00 -3.15 0.80
C THR A 100 -10.11 -1.73 0.23
N GLY A 101 -10.23 -1.60 -1.10
CA GLY A 101 -10.35 -0.31 -1.77
C GLY A 101 -11.68 0.39 -1.53
N CYS A 102 -11.70 1.72 -1.61
CA CYS A 102 -12.93 2.50 -1.57
C CYS A 102 -13.70 2.31 -2.89
N ILE A 103 -14.93 1.81 -2.84
CA ILE A 103 -15.79 1.56 -4.00
C ILE A 103 -16.76 2.70 -4.29
N ALA A 104 -16.60 3.85 -3.64
CA ALA A 104 -17.45 5.03 -3.77
C ALA A 104 -18.94 4.76 -3.49
N CYS A 105 -19.27 3.85 -2.57
CA CYS A 105 -20.66 3.43 -2.32
C CYS A 105 -21.51 4.46 -1.53
N GLY A 106 -20.91 5.52 -0.98
CA GLY A 106 -21.59 6.57 -0.23
C GLY A 106 -22.12 6.14 1.15
N MET A 107 -21.86 4.91 1.61
CA MET A 107 -22.36 4.44 2.91
C MET A 107 -21.80 5.25 4.08
N CYS A 108 -20.54 5.66 4.00
CA CYS A 108 -19.90 6.48 5.02
C CYS A 108 -20.50 7.87 5.12
N GLU A 109 -20.82 8.50 4.00
CA GLU A 109 -21.43 9.82 3.91
C GLU A 109 -22.86 9.81 4.46
N ARG A 110 -23.71 8.89 3.98
CA ARG A 110 -25.10 8.75 4.45
C ARG A 110 -25.26 8.45 5.94
N ASN A 111 -24.27 7.81 6.55
CA ASN A 111 -24.29 7.44 7.97
C ASN A 111 -23.49 8.40 8.85
N CYS A 112 -22.95 9.48 8.32
CA CYS A 112 -22.19 10.46 9.10
C CYS A 112 -23.13 11.51 9.73
N PRO A 113 -23.28 11.55 11.07
CA PRO A 113 -24.17 12.51 11.73
C PRO A 113 -23.57 13.92 11.80
N PHE A 114 -22.28 14.07 11.47
CA PHE A 114 -21.55 15.35 11.59
C PHE A 114 -21.17 15.95 10.25
N ASP A 115 -21.65 15.37 9.15
CA ASP A 115 -21.27 15.78 7.80
C ASP A 115 -19.75 15.87 7.60
N GLY A 116 -19.03 14.91 8.22
CA GLY A 116 -17.58 14.88 8.32
C GLY A 116 -16.87 14.05 7.25
N ILE A 117 -17.61 13.46 6.29
CA ILE A 117 -17.05 12.64 5.21
C ILE A 117 -17.94 12.72 3.98
N HIS A 118 -17.35 12.98 2.82
CA HIS A 118 -18.01 13.09 1.53
C HIS A 118 -17.36 12.22 0.48
N ILE A 119 -18.09 11.92 -0.59
CA ILE A 119 -17.53 11.28 -1.78
C ILE A 119 -17.14 12.36 -2.78
N VAL A 120 -15.84 12.52 -3.02
CA VAL A 120 -15.28 13.46 -3.98
C VAL A 120 -14.45 12.67 -5.01
N ASN A 121 -14.74 12.85 -6.30
CA ASN A 121 -14.06 12.13 -7.39
C ASN A 121 -13.99 10.61 -7.15
N ASP A 122 -15.12 10.00 -6.78
CA ASP A 122 -15.26 8.57 -6.49
C ASP A 122 -14.39 8.05 -5.32
N LEU A 123 -13.93 8.93 -4.44
CA LEU A 123 -13.18 8.60 -3.24
C LEU A 123 -13.83 9.24 -2.00
N ALA A 124 -13.87 8.51 -0.90
CA ALA A 124 -14.29 9.08 0.38
C ALA A 124 -13.20 10.01 0.93
N VAL A 125 -13.56 11.24 1.22
CA VAL A 125 -12.67 12.28 1.77
C VAL A 125 -13.24 12.78 3.09
N MET A 126 -12.41 12.84 4.13
CA MET A 126 -12.80 13.39 5.43
C MET A 126 -12.49 14.88 5.49
N ASN A 127 -13.45 15.65 6.01
CA ASN A 127 -13.31 17.10 6.24
C ASN A 127 -13.01 17.43 7.72
N GLU A 128 -12.96 18.72 8.03
CA GLU A 128 -12.67 19.22 9.38
C GLU A 128 -13.81 18.94 10.37
N ASN A 129 -15.05 18.78 9.90
CA ASN A 129 -16.21 18.49 10.73
C ASN A 129 -16.18 17.09 11.35
N CYS A 130 -15.26 16.23 10.90
CA CYS A 130 -15.13 14.87 11.40
C CYS A 130 -14.75 14.83 12.88
N LYS A 131 -15.64 14.27 13.71
CA LYS A 131 -15.46 14.09 15.17
C LYS A 131 -14.78 12.77 15.55
N ASP A 132 -14.25 12.01 14.58
CA ASP A 132 -13.58 10.72 14.82
C ASP A 132 -14.42 9.66 15.57
N CYS A 133 -15.74 9.68 15.36
CA CYS A 133 -16.69 8.80 16.04
C CYS A 133 -16.64 7.33 15.57
N GLY A 134 -16.04 7.04 14.41
CA GLY A 134 -15.84 5.69 13.88
C GLY A 134 -17.06 5.03 13.23
N ILE A 135 -18.21 5.69 13.13
CA ILE A 135 -19.43 5.13 12.50
C ILE A 135 -19.16 4.76 11.03
N CYS A 136 -18.48 5.66 10.30
CA CYS A 136 -18.11 5.43 8.90
C CYS A 136 -17.21 4.20 8.71
N ALA A 137 -16.27 3.95 9.64
CA ALA A 137 -15.38 2.78 9.60
C ALA A 137 -16.15 1.47 9.84
N GLN A 138 -17.15 1.48 10.73
CA GLN A 138 -18.01 0.32 11.00
C GLN A 138 -18.94 0.00 9.82
N LYS A 139 -19.47 1.02 9.15
CA LYS A 139 -20.38 0.88 8.02
C LYS A 139 -19.69 0.67 6.67
N CYS A 140 -18.36 0.80 6.59
CA CYS A 140 -17.62 0.60 5.36
C CYS A 140 -17.57 -0.89 4.97
N PRO A 141 -18.17 -1.32 3.85
CA PRO A 141 -18.23 -2.72 3.47
C PRO A 141 -16.87 -3.31 3.08
N THR A 142 -15.96 -2.50 2.55
CA THR A 142 -14.62 -2.90 2.13
C THR A 142 -13.55 -2.67 3.20
N GLY A 143 -13.87 -1.87 4.23
CA GLY A 143 -12.92 -1.49 5.26
C GLY A 143 -11.85 -0.53 4.77
N ALA A 144 -12.15 0.31 3.78
CA ALA A 144 -11.24 1.35 3.26
C ALA A 144 -10.94 2.46 4.28
N ILE A 145 -11.73 2.55 5.35
CA ILE A 145 -11.54 3.51 6.44
C ILE A 145 -10.86 2.79 7.61
N THR A 146 -9.73 3.30 8.07
CA THR A 146 -8.97 2.73 9.21
C THR A 146 -9.76 2.90 10.52
N GLY A 147 -9.53 2.01 11.49
CA GLY A 147 -10.23 1.96 12.75
C GLY A 147 -10.63 0.53 13.11
N LYS A 148 -11.43 0.32 14.16
CA LYS A 148 -11.89 -1.02 14.54
C LYS A 148 -12.78 -1.60 13.43
N ARG A 149 -12.21 -2.51 12.64
CA ARG A 149 -12.98 -3.33 11.69
C ARG A 149 -13.90 -4.28 12.45
N PRO A 150 -15.15 -4.43 12.03
CA PRO A 150 -15.82 -5.70 12.28
C PRO A 150 -15.00 -6.78 11.56
N VAL A 151 -14.66 -7.85 12.28
CA VAL A 151 -13.94 -9.01 11.72
C VAL A 151 -14.90 -9.70 10.72
N VAL A 152 -14.88 -9.26 9.48
CA VAL A 152 -15.46 -10.05 8.39
C VAL A 152 -14.45 -11.17 8.15
N LYS A 153 -14.79 -12.40 8.60
CA LYS A 153 -14.01 -13.60 8.30
C LYS A 153 -13.87 -13.69 6.78
N LYS A 154 -12.64 -13.50 6.28
CA LYS A 154 -12.28 -13.77 4.89
C LYS A 154 -12.73 -15.19 4.56
N PRO A 155 -13.38 -15.44 3.42
CA PRO A 155 -13.42 -16.78 2.88
C PRO A 155 -11.98 -17.22 2.64
N ALA A 156 -11.63 -18.42 3.10
CA ALA A 156 -10.28 -18.97 3.02
C ALA A 156 -9.81 -18.93 1.56
N ALA A 157 -8.67 -18.29 1.34
CA ALA A 157 -7.97 -18.36 0.07
C ALA A 157 -7.60 -19.83 -0.21
N PRO A 158 -7.67 -20.31 -1.46
CA PRO A 158 -7.25 -21.67 -1.79
C PRO A 158 -5.75 -21.80 -1.43
N LYS A 159 -5.43 -22.87 -0.70
CA LYS A 159 -4.06 -23.23 -0.35
C LYS A 159 -3.27 -23.42 -1.65
N ALA A 160 -2.33 -22.50 -1.93
CA ALA A 160 -1.31 -22.71 -2.93
C ALA A 160 -0.44 -23.87 -2.45
N ALA A 161 -0.30 -24.89 -3.29
CA ALA A 161 0.46 -26.09 -3.03
C ALA A 161 1.92 -25.73 -2.77
N GLU A 162 2.40 -26.25 -1.65
CA GLU A 162 3.80 -26.34 -1.26
C GLU A 162 4.54 -27.28 -2.24
N THR A 163 5.38 -26.74 -3.08
CA THR A 163 6.44 -27.51 -3.72
C THR A 163 7.72 -26.68 -3.67
N ALA A 164 8.45 -26.84 -2.57
CA ALA A 164 9.85 -26.45 -2.50
C ALA A 164 10.71 -27.57 -3.12
N PRO A 165 11.55 -27.31 -4.13
CA PRO A 165 12.57 -28.28 -4.52
C PRO A 165 13.75 -28.21 -3.55
N ALA A 166 14.12 -29.37 -3.02
CA ALA A 166 15.27 -29.56 -2.16
C ALA A 166 16.59 -29.20 -2.88
N ALA A 167 17.42 -28.42 -2.19
CA ALA A 167 18.77 -28.12 -2.63
C ALA A 167 19.67 -29.38 -2.57
N PRO A 168 20.54 -29.64 -3.55
CA PRO A 168 21.49 -30.73 -3.49
C PRO A 168 22.62 -30.39 -2.51
N LYS A 169 22.90 -31.33 -1.61
CA LYS A 169 24.09 -31.33 -0.74
C LYS A 169 25.33 -31.47 -1.61
N THR A 170 26.21 -30.47 -1.58
CA THR A 170 27.56 -30.57 -2.14
C THR A 170 28.42 -31.42 -1.21
N ALA A 171 29.03 -32.47 -1.78
CA ALA A 171 29.97 -33.34 -1.13
C ALA A 171 31.27 -32.60 -0.79
N GLU A 172 31.78 -32.88 0.40
CA GLU A 172 33.08 -32.46 0.86
C GLU A 172 34.17 -33.12 -0.02
N ALA A 173 35.08 -32.30 -0.53
CA ALA A 173 36.30 -32.79 -1.17
C ALA A 173 37.42 -32.75 -0.13
N GLU A 174 37.95 -33.93 0.18
CA GLU A 174 39.15 -34.12 1.01
C GLU A 174 40.39 -33.57 0.30
N ASP A 175 41.20 -32.80 1.06
CA ASP A 175 42.54 -32.37 0.64
C ASP A 175 43.53 -33.52 0.71
N PRO A 176 44.40 -33.77 -0.28
CA PRO A 176 45.51 -34.69 -0.15
C PRO A 176 46.70 -34.03 0.55
N LYS A 177 47.16 -34.67 1.62
CA LYS A 177 48.38 -34.41 2.39
C LYS A 177 49.63 -34.59 1.54
N PRO A 178 50.64 -33.69 1.59
CA PRO A 178 51.92 -33.93 0.93
C PRO A 178 52.78 -34.84 1.79
N GLU A 179 53.26 -35.93 1.20
CA GLU A 179 54.37 -36.70 1.73
C GLU A 179 55.72 -36.13 1.25
N ALA A 180 56.70 -36.24 2.15
CA ALA A 180 58.05 -35.71 2.12
C ALA A 180 58.96 -36.23 0.98
#